data_5942d311c94792b1472e123349a10417
#
_entry.id   5942d311c94792b1472e123349a10417
#
_cell.length_a   1.000
_cell.length_b   1.000
_cell.length_c   1.000
_cell.angle_alpha   90.00
_cell.angle_beta   90.00
_cell.angle_gamma   90.00
#
_symmetry.space_group_name_H-M   'P 1'
#
loop_
_entity.id
_entity.type
_entity.pdbx_description
1 polymer ?
#
loop_
_entity_poly.entity_id
_entity_poly.type
_entity_poly.pdbx_seq_one_letter_code
_entity_poly.pdbx_strand_id
1 'polypeptide(L)'
;MSASLVGSEMCIRDRDYAIFQSQELFARLRSTYQMPVLIENDINAALFGYCQRQNIRQECTAGLYFPKKYPPGSALYIRGDIYRGANHMVGELDQLPLGVDWREQNISDEQQLRNMDLLIQSIACMYDPHALLIYCDTMDEALLKKLITIMKTEWKVLTPPTMILRSSIHEDFSLGVREIAARELFDQIIRKERGTSL
;
A
#
# COMPACT_ATOMS: atom_id res chain seq x y z
N MET A 1 -7.50 -2.43 -25.55
CA MET A 1 -7.83 -1.29 -24.66
C MET A 1 -6.88 -1.38 -23.48
N SER A 2 -6.08 -0.36 -23.22
CA SER A 2 -5.24 -0.31 -22.03
C SER A 2 -5.90 0.61 -21.00
N ALA A 3 -6.08 0.13 -19.78
CA ALA A 3 -6.44 0.98 -18.65
C ALA A 3 -5.17 1.62 -18.12
N SER A 4 -5.20 2.91 -17.82
CA SER A 4 -4.09 3.62 -17.21
C SER A 4 -4.40 3.85 -15.73
N LEU A 5 -3.54 3.36 -14.86
CA LEU A 5 -3.55 3.70 -13.42
C LEU A 5 -2.57 4.84 -13.21
N VAL A 6 -3.04 5.86 -12.52
CA VAL A 6 -2.23 7.00 -12.08
C VAL A 6 -2.18 6.92 -10.56
N GLY A 7 -1.05 7.23 -9.95
CA GLY A 7 -0.79 7.12 -8.51
C GLY A 7 -1.86 7.72 -7.59
N SER A 8 -1.74 7.51 -6.29
CA SER A 8 -2.77 7.85 -5.32
C SER A 8 -3.15 9.33 -5.33
N GLU A 9 -4.40 9.64 -4.96
CA GLU A 9 -4.87 11.01 -4.77
C GLU A 9 -4.02 11.78 -3.74
N MET A 10 -3.43 11.10 -2.77
CA MET A 10 -2.55 11.70 -1.76
C MET A 10 -1.19 12.08 -2.34
N CYS A 11 -0.55 11.22 -3.14
CA CYS A 11 0.68 11.57 -3.86
C CYS A 11 0.46 12.72 -4.84
N ILE A 12 -0.75 12.84 -5.39
CA ILE A 12 -1.15 13.94 -6.30
C ILE A 12 -1.48 15.22 -5.51
N ARG A 13 -1.89 15.12 -4.25
CA ARG A 13 -2.15 16.25 -3.36
C ARG A 13 -0.91 16.77 -2.64
N ASP A 14 0.18 16.02 -2.63
CA ASP A 14 1.41 16.49 -1.99
C ASP A 14 1.93 17.73 -2.71
N ARG A 15 2.40 18.72 -1.93
CA ARG A 15 2.80 20.07 -2.38
C ARG A 15 3.86 20.07 -3.48
N ASP A 16 4.61 18.97 -3.58
CA ASP A 16 5.69 18.81 -4.55
C ASP A 16 5.20 18.60 -6.00
N TYR A 17 3.92 18.29 -6.17
CA TYR A 17 3.29 18.04 -7.46
C TYR A 17 2.06 18.93 -7.71
N ALA A 18 2.17 20.23 -7.46
CA ALA A 18 1.08 21.22 -7.65
C ALA A 18 0.44 21.18 -9.06
N ILE A 19 1.18 20.65 -10.06
CA ILE A 19 0.69 20.45 -11.45
C ILE A 19 -0.38 19.34 -11.51
N PHE A 20 -0.41 18.45 -10.53
CA PHE A 20 -1.31 17.30 -10.48
C PHE A 20 -2.45 17.48 -9.47
N GLN A 21 -2.85 18.70 -9.14
CA GLN A 21 -4.03 18.91 -8.28
C GLN A 21 -5.26 18.27 -8.93
N SER A 22 -5.54 17.16 -8.42
CA SER A 22 -6.28 15.96 -8.75
C SER A 22 -7.46 16.02 -9.75
N GLN A 23 -8.34 16.99 -9.71
CA GLN A 23 -9.53 17.00 -10.58
C GLN A 23 -9.22 17.36 -12.04
N GLU A 24 -8.26 18.25 -12.28
CA GLU A 24 -7.87 18.64 -13.63
C GLU A 24 -7.11 17.54 -14.36
N LEU A 25 -6.19 16.84 -13.69
CA LEU A 25 -5.45 15.72 -14.28
C LEU A 25 -6.39 14.60 -14.67
N PHE A 26 -7.31 14.25 -13.77
CA PHE A 26 -8.28 13.19 -13.99
C PHE A 26 -9.23 13.51 -15.15
N ALA A 27 -9.78 14.72 -15.18
CA ALA A 27 -10.61 15.21 -16.28
C ALA A 27 -9.85 15.22 -17.60
N ARG A 28 -8.59 15.67 -17.58
CA ARG A 28 -7.71 15.73 -18.76
C ARG A 28 -7.38 14.35 -19.28
N LEU A 29 -7.04 13.39 -18.41
CA LEU A 29 -6.77 12.01 -18.82
C LEU A 29 -8.02 11.36 -19.43
N ARG A 30 -9.19 11.53 -18.80
CA ARG A 30 -10.45 11.01 -19.33
C ARG A 30 -10.80 11.60 -20.71
N SER A 31 -10.64 12.92 -20.86
CA SER A 31 -10.94 13.59 -22.15
C SER A 31 -9.95 13.20 -23.25
N THR A 32 -8.66 13.03 -22.90
CA THR A 32 -7.61 12.68 -23.86
C THR A 32 -7.73 11.25 -24.37
N TYR A 33 -7.95 10.31 -23.45
CA TYR A 33 -7.93 8.88 -23.79
C TYR A 33 -9.30 8.29 -24.04
N GLN A 34 -10.38 9.01 -23.69
CA GLN A 34 -11.78 8.55 -23.80
C GLN A 34 -11.99 7.15 -23.17
N MET A 35 -11.31 6.88 -22.08
CA MET A 35 -11.26 5.61 -21.39
C MET A 35 -11.51 5.83 -19.88
N PRO A 36 -12.00 4.81 -19.16
CA PRO A 36 -12.02 4.84 -17.70
C PRO A 36 -10.61 5.07 -17.16
N VAL A 37 -10.50 5.98 -16.21
CA VAL A 37 -9.25 6.29 -15.49
C VAL A 37 -9.48 5.93 -14.03
N LEU A 38 -8.57 5.15 -13.48
CA LEU A 38 -8.54 4.74 -12.08
C LEU A 38 -7.30 5.35 -11.43
N ILE A 39 -7.45 5.75 -10.18
CA ILE A 39 -6.34 6.18 -9.32
C ILE A 39 -6.23 5.15 -8.20
N GLU A 40 -5.03 4.66 -7.96
CA GLU A 40 -4.76 3.73 -6.87
C GLU A 40 -3.40 4.06 -6.25
N ASN A 41 -3.30 3.82 -4.94
CA ASN A 41 -2.05 3.94 -4.21
C ASN A 41 -1.07 2.84 -4.63
N ASP A 42 0.23 3.16 -4.66
CA ASP A 42 1.28 2.24 -5.08
C ASP A 42 1.34 0.98 -4.21
N ILE A 43 1.29 1.13 -2.89
CA ILE A 43 1.30 -0.03 -1.98
C ILE A 43 -0.01 -0.83 -2.05
N ASN A 44 -1.15 -0.18 -2.30
CA ASN A 44 -2.41 -0.89 -2.53
C ASN A 44 -2.31 -1.78 -3.76
N ALA A 45 -1.84 -1.22 -4.87
CA ALA A 45 -1.65 -1.99 -6.10
C ALA A 45 -0.64 -3.12 -5.90
N ALA A 46 0.50 -2.85 -5.25
CA ALA A 46 1.51 -3.87 -5.01
C ALA A 46 1.00 -5.01 -4.12
N LEU A 47 0.34 -4.68 -3.01
CA LEU A 47 -0.24 -5.70 -2.12
C LEU A 47 -1.29 -6.54 -2.85
N PHE A 48 -2.16 -5.90 -3.64
CA PHE A 48 -3.16 -6.60 -4.44
C PHE A 48 -2.50 -7.57 -5.42
N GLY A 49 -1.50 -7.10 -6.18
CA GLY A 49 -0.77 -7.92 -7.15
C GLY A 49 -0.07 -9.11 -6.51
N TYR A 50 0.59 -8.90 -5.37
CA TYR A 50 1.20 -9.97 -4.60
C TYR A 50 0.15 -11.01 -4.17
N CYS A 51 -0.94 -10.56 -3.55
CA CYS A 51 -2.00 -11.46 -3.07
C CYS A 51 -2.66 -12.26 -4.20
N GLN A 52 -2.88 -11.65 -5.36
CA GLN A 52 -3.39 -12.36 -6.54
C GLN A 52 -2.39 -13.41 -7.04
N ARG A 53 -1.12 -13.05 -7.18
CA ARG A 53 -0.07 -13.98 -7.63
C ARG A 53 0.11 -15.18 -6.71
N GLN A 54 0.06 -14.95 -5.40
CA GLN A 54 0.22 -16.00 -4.39
C GLN A 54 -1.09 -16.70 -4.05
N ASN A 55 -2.19 -16.33 -4.71
CA ASN A 55 -3.53 -16.87 -4.42
C ASN A 55 -3.89 -16.79 -2.93
N ILE A 56 -3.56 -15.65 -2.29
CA ILE A 56 -3.81 -15.42 -0.88
C ILE A 56 -5.33 -15.38 -0.64
N ARG A 57 -5.79 -16.21 0.30
CA ARG A 57 -7.21 -16.32 0.68
C ARG A 57 -7.45 -16.02 2.17
N GLN A 58 -6.40 -15.65 2.90
CA GLN A 58 -6.49 -15.31 4.30
C GLN A 58 -7.37 -14.07 4.52
N GLU A 59 -7.94 -13.97 5.72
CA GLU A 59 -8.85 -12.87 6.05
C GLU A 59 -8.19 -11.51 6.02
N CYS A 60 -6.92 -11.41 6.47
CA CYS A 60 -6.18 -10.15 6.48
C CYS A 60 -4.70 -10.36 6.16
N THR A 61 -4.21 -9.59 5.20
CA THR A 61 -2.78 -9.43 4.90
C THR A 61 -2.48 -7.94 4.83
N ALA A 62 -1.42 -7.49 5.49
CA ALA A 62 -1.00 -6.10 5.43
C ALA A 62 0.23 -5.94 4.53
N GLY A 63 0.38 -4.79 3.91
CA GLY A 63 1.56 -4.36 3.17
C GLY A 63 2.13 -3.10 3.77
N LEU A 64 3.45 -3.01 3.85
CA LEU A 64 4.19 -1.81 4.24
C LEU A 64 5.20 -1.48 3.14
N TYR A 65 5.27 -0.22 2.78
CA TYR A 65 6.28 0.30 1.87
C TYR A 65 7.08 1.41 2.56
N PHE A 66 8.39 1.24 2.59
CA PHE A 66 9.35 2.20 3.12
C PHE A 66 10.18 2.76 1.95
N PRO A 67 9.68 3.78 1.26
CA PRO A 67 10.43 4.43 0.18
C PRO A 67 11.58 5.24 0.75
N LYS A 68 12.67 5.37 -0.02
CA LYS A 68 13.88 6.07 0.44
C LYS A 68 13.68 7.57 0.72
N LYS A 69 12.72 8.22 0.06
CA LYS A 69 12.58 9.68 0.08
C LYS A 69 11.25 10.18 0.64
N TYR A 70 10.29 9.32 0.86
CA TYR A 70 8.93 9.69 1.24
C TYR A 70 8.54 8.97 2.53
N PRO A 71 7.53 9.47 3.26
CA PRO A 71 6.96 8.74 4.38
C PRO A 71 6.52 7.33 4.00
N PRO A 72 6.51 6.38 4.95
CA PRO A 72 6.02 5.04 4.69
C PRO A 72 4.52 5.04 4.42
N GLY A 73 4.10 4.12 3.55
CA GLY A 73 2.70 3.82 3.29
C GLY A 73 2.33 2.41 3.71
N SER A 74 1.05 2.16 3.95
CA SER A 74 0.55 0.82 4.16
C SER A 74 -0.70 0.51 3.36
N ALA A 75 -1.00 -0.77 3.22
CA ALA A 75 -2.21 -1.27 2.60
C ALA A 75 -2.76 -2.44 3.39
N LEU A 76 -4.06 -2.67 3.30
CA LEU A 76 -4.74 -3.82 3.88
C LEU A 76 -5.50 -4.58 2.80
N TYR A 77 -5.19 -5.86 2.68
CA TYR A 77 -5.93 -6.80 1.85
C TYR A 77 -6.80 -7.64 2.76
N ILE A 78 -8.10 -7.47 2.66
CA ILE A 78 -9.10 -8.10 3.52
C ILE A 78 -10.10 -8.85 2.66
N ARG A 79 -10.23 -10.16 2.88
CA ARG A 79 -11.24 -11.03 2.21
C ARG A 79 -11.23 -10.91 0.69
N GLY A 80 -10.07 -10.81 0.09
CA GLY A 80 -9.94 -10.82 -1.37
C GLY A 80 -9.89 -9.46 -2.04
N ASP A 81 -9.92 -8.37 -1.26
CA ASP A 81 -9.87 -7.01 -1.81
C ASP A 81 -9.04 -6.03 -0.95
N ILE A 82 -8.62 -4.93 -1.54
CA ILE A 82 -7.97 -3.84 -0.82
C ILE A 82 -9.00 -3.04 -0.03
N TYR A 83 -8.77 -2.92 1.27
CA TYR A 83 -9.59 -2.09 2.13
C TYR A 83 -9.09 -0.64 2.12
N ARG A 84 -9.87 0.26 1.52
CA ARG A 84 -9.50 1.68 1.35
C ARG A 84 -10.06 2.59 2.43
N GLY A 85 -11.00 2.09 3.24
CA GLY A 85 -11.73 2.91 4.22
C GLY A 85 -12.77 3.84 3.58
N ALA A 86 -13.52 4.54 4.44
CA ALA A 86 -14.62 5.42 4.00
C ALA A 86 -14.14 6.65 3.22
N ASN A 87 -12.95 7.15 3.54
CA ASN A 87 -12.38 8.38 2.96
C ASN A 87 -11.08 8.13 2.20
N HIS A 88 -10.81 6.88 1.84
CA HIS A 88 -9.56 6.48 1.18
C HIS A 88 -8.27 6.89 1.93
N MET A 89 -8.33 6.93 3.27
CA MET A 89 -7.24 7.35 4.14
C MET A 89 -6.52 6.17 4.83
N VAL A 90 -6.93 4.93 4.51
CA VAL A 90 -6.26 3.76 5.07
C VAL A 90 -4.84 3.67 4.50
N GLY A 91 -3.87 3.59 5.41
CA GLY A 91 -2.47 3.45 5.03
C GLY A 91 -1.63 4.73 5.08
N GLU A 92 -2.23 5.87 5.40
CA GLU A 92 -1.53 7.14 5.57
C GLU A 92 -0.79 7.17 6.93
N LEU A 93 0.34 6.49 7.00
CA LEU A 93 1.06 6.23 8.25
C LEU A 93 1.75 7.46 8.83
N ASP A 94 2.06 8.45 8.03
CA ASP A 94 2.63 9.73 8.48
C ASP A 94 1.66 10.55 9.35
N GLN A 95 0.37 10.23 9.30
CA GLN A 95 -0.66 10.85 10.13
C GLN A 95 -0.78 10.19 11.52
N LEU A 96 -0.09 9.09 11.76
CA LEU A 96 -0.11 8.46 13.08
C LEU A 96 0.68 9.30 14.11
N PRO A 97 0.15 9.52 15.32
CA PRO A 97 0.80 10.33 16.36
C PRO A 97 1.94 9.57 17.07
N LEU A 98 2.88 9.02 16.30
CA LEU A 98 4.01 8.24 16.82
C LEU A 98 5.21 9.10 17.22
N GLY A 99 5.19 10.40 16.94
CA GLY A 99 6.31 11.30 17.20
C GLY A 99 7.54 11.03 16.34
N VAL A 100 7.37 10.37 15.19
CA VAL A 100 8.44 10.02 14.24
C VAL A 100 8.41 11.01 13.09
N ASP A 101 9.54 11.64 12.80
CA ASP A 101 9.73 12.37 11.54
C ASP A 101 10.22 11.42 10.45
N TRP A 102 9.30 10.96 9.61
CA TRP A 102 9.60 10.04 8.50
C TRP A 102 10.41 10.67 7.36
N ARG A 103 10.59 12.00 7.38
CA ARG A 103 11.38 12.75 6.36
C ARG A 103 12.84 12.92 6.79
N GLU A 104 13.16 12.61 8.05
CA GLU A 104 14.53 12.64 8.54
C GLU A 104 15.36 11.51 7.90
N GLN A 105 16.37 11.91 7.10
CA GLN A 105 17.17 10.96 6.33
C GLN A 105 18.42 10.48 7.06
N ASN A 106 18.84 11.16 8.13
CA ASN A 106 20.10 10.89 8.84
C ASN A 106 19.87 10.18 10.18
N ILE A 107 19.00 9.18 10.19
CA ILE A 107 18.77 8.35 11.38
C ILE A 107 19.66 7.10 11.33
N SER A 108 20.05 6.60 12.51
CA SER A 108 20.79 5.34 12.60
C SER A 108 19.90 4.14 12.23
N ASP A 109 20.52 3.03 11.83
CA ASP A 109 19.81 1.76 11.58
C ASP A 109 18.97 1.34 12.79
N GLU A 110 19.49 1.55 14.01
CA GLU A 110 18.76 1.23 15.24
C GLU A 110 17.49 2.07 15.38
N GLN A 111 17.56 3.37 15.12
CA GLN A 111 16.40 4.25 15.16
C GLN A 111 15.41 3.90 14.06
N GLN A 112 15.89 3.57 12.87
CA GLN A 112 15.02 3.11 11.77
C GLN A 112 14.27 1.84 12.17
N LEU A 113 14.96 0.85 12.73
CA LEU A 113 14.32 -0.40 13.19
C LEU A 113 13.27 -0.14 14.28
N ARG A 114 13.54 0.77 15.24
CA ARG A 114 12.55 1.16 16.27
C ARG A 114 11.32 1.83 15.66
N ASN A 115 11.52 2.73 14.71
CA ASN A 115 10.40 3.39 14.03
C ASN A 115 9.56 2.38 13.25
N MET A 116 10.19 1.42 12.58
CA MET A 116 9.50 0.34 11.88
C MET A 116 8.74 -0.57 12.84
N ASP A 117 9.36 -0.93 13.98
CA ASP A 117 8.70 -1.74 15.00
C ASP A 117 7.43 -1.08 15.53
N LEU A 118 7.46 0.22 15.81
CA LEU A 118 6.28 0.99 16.24
C LEU A 118 5.14 0.92 15.21
N LEU A 119 5.45 1.06 13.92
CA LEU A 119 4.44 0.95 12.86
C LEU A 119 3.86 -0.45 12.76
N ILE A 120 4.73 -1.46 12.78
CA ILE A 120 4.33 -2.86 12.66
C ILE A 120 3.49 -3.26 13.87
N GLN A 121 3.88 -2.84 15.07
CA GLN A 121 3.11 -3.08 16.29
C GLN A 121 1.72 -2.42 16.21
N SER A 122 1.64 -1.19 15.71
CA SER A 122 0.37 -0.49 15.53
C SER A 122 -0.56 -1.26 14.57
N ILE A 123 -0.02 -1.74 13.44
CA ILE A 123 -0.78 -2.53 12.47
C ILE A 123 -1.21 -3.87 13.07
N ALA A 124 -0.31 -4.55 13.78
CA ALA A 124 -0.62 -5.82 14.43
C ALA A 124 -1.71 -5.66 15.50
N CYS A 125 -1.66 -4.59 16.31
CA CYS A 125 -2.68 -4.31 17.33
C CYS A 125 -4.06 -4.02 16.74
N MET A 126 -4.11 -3.33 15.59
CA MET A 126 -5.39 -2.90 15.01
C MET A 126 -6.04 -3.93 14.09
N TYR A 127 -5.24 -4.73 13.40
CA TYR A 127 -5.74 -5.56 12.30
C TYR A 127 -5.42 -7.04 12.44
N ASP A 128 -4.50 -7.42 13.34
CA ASP A 128 -4.07 -8.82 13.56
C ASP A 128 -3.86 -9.58 12.22
N PRO A 129 -2.99 -9.07 11.32
CA PRO A 129 -2.85 -9.67 10.01
C PRO A 129 -2.10 -11.01 10.07
N HIS A 130 -2.49 -11.99 9.27
CA HIS A 130 -1.78 -13.28 9.14
C HIS A 130 -0.35 -13.09 8.63
N ALA A 131 -0.17 -12.15 7.72
CA ALA A 131 1.12 -11.84 7.13
C ALA A 131 1.30 -10.34 6.92
N LEU A 132 2.54 -9.90 7.03
CA LEU A 132 2.98 -8.54 6.74
C LEU A 132 4.04 -8.57 5.64
N LEU A 133 3.70 -7.99 4.50
CA LEU A 133 4.57 -7.82 3.37
C LEU A 133 5.32 -6.50 3.50
N ILE A 134 6.64 -6.54 3.45
CA ILE A 134 7.50 -5.35 3.58
C ILE A 134 8.25 -5.12 2.28
N TYR A 135 8.04 -3.95 1.70
CA TYR A 135 8.86 -3.40 0.62
C TYR A 135 9.77 -2.33 1.22
N CYS A 136 11.08 -2.55 1.14
CA CYS A 136 12.07 -1.60 1.64
C CYS A 136 13.38 -1.77 0.87
N ASP A 137 13.79 -0.69 0.19
CA ASP A 137 15.01 -0.71 -0.63
C ASP A 137 16.30 -0.78 0.20
N THR A 138 16.22 -0.40 1.46
CA THR A 138 17.39 -0.32 2.38
C THR A 138 17.45 -1.48 3.37
N MET A 139 16.46 -2.37 3.39
CA MET A 139 16.41 -3.50 4.31
C MET A 139 16.93 -4.76 3.64
N ASP A 140 17.91 -5.38 4.26
CA ASP A 140 18.37 -6.72 3.94
C ASP A 140 17.84 -7.78 4.93
N GLU A 141 18.16 -9.04 4.70
CA GLU A 141 17.74 -10.13 5.59
C GLU A 141 18.33 -10.01 7.01
N ALA A 142 19.50 -9.38 7.16
CA ALA A 142 20.14 -9.22 8.48
C ALA A 142 19.37 -8.19 9.32
N LEU A 143 18.97 -7.07 8.72
CA LEU A 143 18.15 -6.04 9.36
C LEU A 143 16.74 -6.60 9.67
N LEU A 144 16.14 -7.37 8.76
CA LEU A 144 14.87 -8.03 9.01
C LEU A 144 14.96 -8.99 10.21
N LYS A 145 16.03 -9.78 10.33
CA LYS A 145 16.23 -10.66 11.49
C LYS A 145 16.35 -9.89 12.79
N LYS A 146 17.05 -8.74 12.78
CA LYS A 146 17.15 -7.85 13.95
C LYS A 146 15.76 -7.32 14.33
N LEU A 147 15.00 -6.83 13.37
CA LEU A 147 13.62 -6.34 13.58
C LEU A 147 12.74 -7.43 14.21
N ILE A 148 12.73 -8.63 13.65
CA ILE A 148 11.98 -9.77 14.20
C ILE A 148 12.44 -10.11 15.63
N THR A 149 13.72 -9.98 15.92
CA THR A 149 14.24 -10.20 17.27
C THR A 149 13.72 -9.17 18.25
N ILE A 150 13.74 -7.88 17.87
CA ILE A 150 13.16 -6.79 18.68
C ILE A 150 11.69 -7.10 18.99
N MET A 151 10.90 -7.38 17.97
CA MET A 151 9.48 -7.69 18.10
C MET A 151 9.25 -8.87 19.08
N LYS A 152 9.99 -9.96 18.94
CA LYS A 152 9.86 -11.14 19.81
C LYS A 152 10.27 -10.89 21.24
N THR A 153 11.19 -9.98 21.50
CA THR A 153 11.69 -9.68 22.85
C THR A 153 10.89 -8.59 23.55
N GLU A 154 10.39 -7.62 22.81
CA GLU A 154 9.74 -6.43 23.39
C GLU A 154 8.20 -6.56 23.43
N TRP A 155 7.60 -7.31 22.50
CA TRP A 155 6.16 -7.51 22.48
C TRP A 155 5.73 -8.55 23.53
N LYS A 156 5.00 -8.10 24.52
CA LYS A 156 4.63 -8.93 25.68
C LYS A 156 3.39 -9.81 25.45
N VAL A 157 2.48 -9.37 24.62
CA VAL A 157 1.15 -9.97 24.46
C VAL A 157 0.86 -10.34 23.00
N LEU A 158 1.45 -9.61 22.06
CA LEU A 158 1.18 -9.80 20.64
C LEU A 158 2.09 -10.88 20.05
N THR A 159 1.53 -11.68 19.17
CA THR A 159 2.31 -12.56 18.30
C THR A 159 2.64 -11.80 17.03
N PRO A 160 3.92 -11.64 16.67
CA PRO A 160 4.28 -11.00 15.41
C PRO A 160 3.66 -11.74 14.21
N PRO A 161 3.13 -11.03 13.21
CA PRO A 161 2.65 -11.64 11.98
C PRO A 161 3.80 -12.31 11.21
N THR A 162 3.47 -13.17 10.26
CA THR A 162 4.48 -13.71 9.34
C THR A 162 5.05 -12.58 8.50
N MET A 163 6.37 -12.32 8.65
CA MET A 163 7.06 -11.23 7.96
C MET A 163 7.60 -11.72 6.61
N ILE A 164 7.29 -10.99 5.53
CA ILE A 164 7.72 -11.31 4.17
C ILE A 164 8.43 -10.09 3.59
N LEU A 165 9.74 -10.17 3.43
CA LEU A 165 10.53 -9.11 2.79
C LEU A 165 10.50 -9.26 1.27
N ARG A 166 10.29 -8.15 0.59
CA ARG A 166 10.38 -8.03 -0.87
C ARG A 166 11.41 -6.99 -1.26
N SER A 167 12.32 -7.38 -2.14
CA SER A 167 13.41 -6.51 -2.61
C SER A 167 12.95 -5.40 -3.56
N SER A 168 11.77 -5.52 -4.15
CA SER A 168 11.23 -4.53 -5.08
C SER A 168 9.71 -4.55 -5.09
N ILE A 169 9.13 -3.36 -5.13
CA ILE A 169 7.69 -3.17 -5.27
C ILE A 169 7.22 -3.36 -6.74
N HIS A 170 8.10 -3.18 -7.71
CA HIS A 170 7.74 -2.99 -9.13
C HIS A 170 6.99 -4.15 -9.77
N GLU A 171 7.39 -5.40 -9.51
CA GLU A 171 6.72 -6.56 -10.09
C GLU A 171 5.29 -6.71 -9.57
N ASP A 172 5.15 -6.62 -8.25
CA ASP A 172 3.85 -6.75 -7.59
C ASP A 172 2.94 -5.57 -7.94
N PHE A 173 3.48 -4.35 -7.98
CA PHE A 173 2.78 -3.15 -8.44
C PHE A 173 2.29 -3.30 -9.87
N SER A 174 3.15 -3.70 -10.81
CA SER A 174 2.78 -3.84 -12.22
C SER A 174 1.69 -4.88 -12.44
N LEU A 175 1.72 -5.97 -11.67
CA LEU A 175 0.66 -6.97 -11.70
C LEU A 175 -0.64 -6.41 -11.11
N GLY A 176 -0.55 -5.76 -9.94
CA GLY A 176 -1.71 -5.21 -9.25
C GLY A 176 -2.44 -4.16 -10.07
N VAL A 177 -1.70 -3.25 -10.71
CA VAL A 177 -2.27 -2.26 -11.64
C VAL A 177 -3.10 -2.93 -12.74
N ARG A 178 -2.56 -3.98 -13.35
CA ARG A 178 -3.26 -4.71 -14.42
C ARG A 178 -4.51 -5.44 -13.92
N GLU A 179 -4.39 -6.11 -12.79
CA GLU A 179 -5.49 -6.88 -12.21
C GLU A 179 -6.63 -5.97 -11.72
N ILE A 180 -6.32 -4.85 -11.06
CA ILE A 180 -7.31 -3.85 -10.62
C ILE A 180 -8.03 -3.26 -11.83
N ALA A 181 -7.28 -2.89 -12.86
CA ALA A 181 -7.85 -2.33 -14.08
C ALA A 181 -8.75 -3.34 -14.83
N ALA A 182 -8.31 -4.60 -14.94
CA ALA A 182 -9.09 -5.66 -15.56
C ALA A 182 -10.40 -5.92 -14.80
N ARG A 183 -10.33 -5.97 -13.47
CA ARG A 183 -11.50 -6.17 -12.60
C ARG A 183 -12.53 -5.05 -12.76
N GLU A 184 -12.07 -3.80 -12.73
CA GLU A 184 -12.97 -2.65 -12.89
C GLU A 184 -13.64 -2.62 -14.28
N LEU A 185 -12.90 -2.92 -15.33
CA LEU A 185 -13.46 -3.04 -16.68
C LEU A 185 -14.52 -4.15 -16.75
N PHE A 186 -14.26 -5.29 -16.15
CA PHE A 186 -15.20 -6.40 -16.10
C PHE A 186 -16.47 -6.03 -15.35
N ASP A 187 -16.35 -5.38 -14.19
CA ASP A 187 -17.48 -4.92 -13.39
C ASP A 187 -18.34 -3.88 -14.15
N GLN A 188 -17.70 -2.98 -14.89
CA GLN A 188 -18.42 -2.01 -15.73
C GLN A 188 -19.20 -2.68 -16.86
N ILE A 189 -18.65 -3.70 -17.50
CA ILE A 189 -19.33 -4.47 -18.54
C ILE A 189 -20.56 -5.16 -17.96
N ILE A 190 -20.41 -5.85 -16.81
CA ILE A 190 -21.53 -6.53 -16.14
C ILE A 190 -22.64 -5.55 -15.73
N ARG A 191 -22.28 -4.40 -15.15
CA ARG A 191 -23.26 -3.36 -14.77
C ARG A 191 -24.03 -2.86 -15.98
N LYS A 192 -23.35 -2.63 -17.11
CA LYS A 192 -23.95 -2.18 -18.36
C LYS A 192 -24.93 -3.21 -18.94
N GLU A 193 -24.56 -4.49 -18.88
CA GLU A 193 -25.43 -5.58 -19.35
C GLU A 193 -26.67 -5.77 -18.45
N ARG A 194 -26.55 -5.51 -17.13
CA ARG A 194 -27.67 -5.61 -16.18
C ARG A 194 -28.60 -4.37 -16.17
N GLY A 195 -28.35 -3.37 -17.02
CA GLY A 195 -29.19 -2.17 -17.11
C GLY A 195 -29.13 -1.24 -15.89
N THR A 196 -28.18 -1.42 -15.01
CA THR A 196 -27.95 -0.55 -13.85
C THR A 196 -26.94 0.54 -14.26
N SER A 197 -27.40 1.54 -15.01
CA SER A 197 -26.67 2.81 -15.14
C SER A 197 -27.00 3.68 -13.91
N LEU A 198 -25.96 4.13 -13.21
CA LEU A 198 -26.04 5.22 -12.24
C LEU A 198 -26.29 6.54 -12.97
#